data_b76b5c89be3a9ac3bb8054675c23d781
#
_entry.id   b76b5c89be3a9ac3bb8054675c23d781
#
_cell.length_a   1.000
_cell.length_b   1.000
_cell.length_c   1.000
_cell.angle_alpha   90.00
_cell.angle_beta   90.00
_cell.angle_gamma   90.00
#
_symmetry.space_group_name_H-M   'P 1'
#
loop_
_entity.id
_entity.type
_entity.pdbx_description
1 polymer ?
#
loop_
_entity_poly.entity_id
_entity_poly.type
_entity_poly.pdbx_seq_one_letter_code
_entity_poly.pdbx_strand_id
1 'polypeptide(L)'
;TSHQRDIFSNCPFILHRSEEGFKASFNHFRILLQFMQGRKTFGESRNLKHLISRAFPEKTWEALQASGKQVIATVSNLTHNQVEYKYARDCTYDDFCDWIWMSCNLVPFMSLAIKDGCEYADAGFGNPIPIQEAISLGATEIDAIVLQPRHKVSTSPPASNAFMLMLKTFNFMQNQLAHDDIQMGLSESRLSGNRTRLIHTPVELTDNSFIFDPRQMLKWWYMGYAHAEKMFKDGFWDTGR
;
A
#
# COMPACT_ATOMS: atom_id res chain seq x y z
N THR A 1 6.42 11.75 -16.41
CA THR A 1 7.52 12.35 -15.67
C THR A 1 8.46 11.26 -15.15
N SER A 2 9.67 11.60 -14.64
CA SER A 2 10.69 10.65 -14.22
C SER A 2 10.18 9.63 -13.21
N HIS A 3 9.45 10.07 -12.18
CA HIS A 3 8.98 9.21 -11.07
C HIS A 3 7.96 8.14 -11.48
N GLN A 4 7.13 8.40 -12.47
CA GLN A 4 6.24 7.38 -13.00
C GLN A 4 7.04 6.24 -13.67
N ARG A 5 8.16 6.58 -14.33
CA ARG A 5 9.08 5.61 -14.95
C ARG A 5 9.91 4.86 -13.92
N ASP A 6 10.12 5.43 -12.73
CA ASP A 6 10.83 4.75 -11.64
C ASP A 6 10.01 3.60 -11.05
N ILE A 7 8.68 3.62 -11.21
CA ILE A 7 7.76 2.60 -10.72
C ILE A 7 7.30 1.68 -11.84
N PHE A 8 6.77 2.25 -12.93
CA PHE A 8 6.21 1.48 -14.03
C PHE A 8 7.23 1.25 -15.15
N SER A 9 7.47 0.00 -15.51
CA SER A 9 8.11 -0.37 -16.77
C SER A 9 7.10 -0.30 -17.93
N ASN A 10 5.81 -0.50 -17.62
CA ASN A 10 4.70 -0.34 -18.53
C ASN A 10 3.53 0.34 -17.77
N CYS A 11 3.30 1.62 -18.06
CA CYS A 11 2.27 2.41 -17.38
C CYS A 11 0.94 2.36 -18.16
N PRO A 12 -0.17 1.95 -17.52
CA PRO A 12 -1.49 1.93 -18.16
C PRO A 12 -2.16 3.31 -18.23
N PHE A 13 -1.52 4.34 -17.67
CA PHE A 13 -2.06 5.70 -17.59
C PHE A 13 -1.35 6.66 -18.51
N ILE A 14 -2.10 7.65 -19.04
CA ILE A 14 -1.59 8.84 -19.69
C ILE A 14 -1.66 9.99 -18.68
N LEU A 15 -0.53 10.64 -18.42
CA LEU A 15 -0.46 11.78 -17.52
C LEU A 15 -0.66 13.07 -18.30
N HIS A 16 -1.62 13.87 -17.88
CA HIS A 16 -1.88 15.19 -18.39
C HIS A 16 -1.45 16.24 -17.36
N ARG A 17 -0.73 17.26 -17.80
CA ARG A 17 -0.41 18.40 -16.95
C ARG A 17 -1.65 19.30 -16.82
N SER A 18 -2.03 19.65 -15.59
CA SER A 18 -3.08 20.62 -15.28
C SER A 18 -2.50 21.75 -14.44
N GLU A 19 -3.24 22.83 -14.25
CA GLU A 19 -2.84 23.96 -13.40
C GLU A 19 -2.62 23.53 -11.93
N GLU A 20 -3.38 22.53 -11.47
CA GLU A 20 -3.32 21.99 -10.11
C GLU A 20 -2.31 20.84 -9.93
N GLY A 21 -1.59 20.44 -11.00
CA GLY A 21 -0.64 19.32 -10.96
C GLY A 21 -0.83 18.36 -12.14
N PHE A 22 -0.76 17.05 -11.89
CA PHE A 22 -0.96 16.02 -12.92
C PHE A 22 -2.28 15.29 -12.73
N LYS A 23 -3.03 15.13 -13.81
CA LYS A 23 -4.20 14.24 -13.89
C LYS A 23 -3.84 13.00 -14.70
N ALA A 24 -4.29 11.83 -14.25
CA ALA A 24 -4.12 10.58 -14.98
C ALA A 24 -5.42 10.20 -15.68
N SER A 25 -5.32 9.79 -16.94
CA SER A 25 -6.39 9.11 -17.64
C SER A 25 -5.91 7.75 -18.11
N PHE A 26 -6.83 6.79 -18.22
CA PHE A 26 -6.48 5.47 -18.75
C PHE A 26 -6.19 5.53 -20.24
N ASN A 27 -5.15 4.84 -20.65
CA ASN A 27 -4.91 4.58 -22.06
C ASN A 27 -5.81 3.43 -22.54
N HIS A 28 -7.08 3.75 -22.83
CA HIS A 28 -8.09 2.76 -23.20
C HIS A 28 -7.69 1.92 -24.41
N PHE A 29 -7.04 2.52 -25.40
CA PHE A 29 -6.57 1.79 -26.58
C PHE A 29 -5.52 0.75 -26.20
N ARG A 30 -4.56 1.12 -25.38
CA ARG A 30 -3.50 0.21 -24.91
C ARG A 30 -4.06 -0.92 -24.03
N ILE A 31 -4.97 -0.59 -23.15
CA ILE A 31 -5.64 -1.56 -22.27
C ILE A 31 -6.43 -2.57 -23.10
N LEU A 32 -7.18 -2.10 -24.09
CA LEU A 32 -7.92 -2.96 -25.00
C LEU A 32 -6.98 -3.88 -25.79
N LEU A 33 -5.88 -3.36 -26.32
CA LEU A 33 -4.88 -4.14 -27.05
C LEU A 33 -4.26 -5.23 -26.15
N GLN A 34 -3.92 -4.91 -24.92
CA GLN A 34 -3.38 -5.86 -23.94
C GLN A 34 -4.40 -6.96 -23.60
N PHE A 35 -5.66 -6.57 -23.41
CA PHE A 35 -6.75 -7.52 -23.19
C PHE A 35 -6.91 -8.48 -24.38
N MET A 36 -6.92 -7.97 -25.62
CA MET A 36 -6.96 -8.78 -26.83
C MET A 36 -5.75 -9.71 -27.00
N GLN A 37 -4.60 -9.33 -26.45
CA GLN A 37 -3.38 -10.16 -26.41
C GLN A 37 -3.38 -11.20 -25.29
N GLY A 38 -4.45 -11.29 -24.49
CA GLY A 38 -4.54 -12.22 -23.35
C GLY A 38 -3.60 -11.87 -22.20
N ARG A 39 -3.14 -10.60 -22.08
CA ARG A 39 -2.29 -10.20 -20.96
C ARG A 39 -3.08 -10.16 -19.66
N LYS A 40 -2.50 -10.68 -18.59
CA LYS A 40 -3.12 -10.74 -17.26
C LYS A 40 -3.22 -9.38 -16.55
N THR A 41 -2.39 -8.39 -16.95
CA THR A 41 -2.30 -7.07 -16.32
C THR A 41 -2.28 -5.95 -17.34
N PHE A 42 -2.79 -4.79 -16.96
CA PHE A 42 -2.80 -3.56 -17.78
C PHE A 42 -1.50 -2.76 -17.69
N GLY A 43 -0.69 -3.03 -16.67
CA GLY A 43 0.60 -2.37 -16.44
C GLY A 43 1.63 -3.33 -15.90
N GLU A 44 2.88 -2.85 -15.82
CA GLU A 44 3.99 -3.60 -15.25
C GLU A 44 4.85 -2.69 -14.37
N SER A 45 5.24 -3.19 -13.19
CA SER A 45 5.95 -2.46 -12.14
C SER A 45 7.38 -2.98 -11.89
N ARG A 46 8.04 -3.55 -12.91
CA ARG A 46 9.41 -4.07 -12.75
C ARG A 46 10.41 -3.02 -12.25
N ASN A 47 10.22 -1.76 -12.65
CA ASN A 47 11.09 -0.67 -12.20
C ASN A 47 10.96 -0.42 -10.68
N LEU A 48 9.79 -0.65 -10.09
CA LEU A 48 9.59 -0.59 -8.64
C LEU A 48 10.49 -1.60 -7.90
N LYS A 49 10.69 -2.80 -8.46
CA LYS A 49 11.62 -3.79 -7.89
C LYS A 49 13.04 -3.24 -7.78
N HIS A 50 13.54 -2.57 -8.83
CA HIS A 50 14.85 -1.92 -8.79
C HIS A 50 14.89 -0.74 -7.82
N LEU A 51 13.79 0.00 -7.67
CA LEU A 51 13.70 1.07 -6.69
C LEU A 51 13.79 0.53 -5.26
N ILE A 52 13.11 -0.57 -4.97
CA ILE A 52 13.14 -1.26 -3.67
C ILE A 52 14.57 -1.69 -3.33
N SER A 53 15.27 -2.40 -4.23
CA SER A 53 16.65 -2.83 -4.01
C SER A 53 17.61 -1.66 -3.76
N ARG A 54 17.38 -0.51 -4.40
CA ARG A 54 18.19 0.71 -4.13
C ARG A 54 17.85 1.38 -2.80
N ALA A 55 16.56 1.38 -2.42
CA ALA A 55 16.11 2.00 -1.17
C ALA A 55 16.42 1.14 0.05
N PHE A 56 16.49 -0.17 -0.13
CA PHE A 56 16.79 -1.17 0.89
C PHE A 56 18.01 -1.99 0.47
N PRO A 57 19.24 -1.41 0.53
CA PRO A 57 20.47 -2.07 0.10
C PRO A 57 20.87 -3.22 1.05
N GLU A 58 21.65 -4.17 0.56
CA GLU A 58 22.09 -5.37 1.30
C GLU A 58 22.76 -5.04 2.64
N LYS A 59 23.50 -3.94 2.72
CA LYS A 59 24.06 -3.45 3.99
C LYS A 59 22.97 -3.15 5.04
N THR A 60 21.82 -2.64 4.62
CA THR A 60 20.68 -2.40 5.52
C THR A 60 20.05 -3.72 5.95
N TRP A 61 20.00 -4.69 5.04
CA TRP A 61 19.57 -6.05 5.34
C TRP A 61 20.45 -6.73 6.40
N GLU A 62 21.76 -6.69 6.23
CA GLU A 62 22.73 -7.23 7.20
C GLU A 62 22.55 -6.59 8.59
N ALA A 63 22.42 -5.26 8.63
CA ALA A 63 22.17 -4.53 9.87
C ALA A 63 20.82 -4.92 10.51
N LEU A 64 19.78 -5.15 9.70
CA LEU A 64 18.48 -5.62 10.17
C LEU A 64 18.61 -7.01 10.80
N GLN A 65 19.24 -7.97 10.12
CA GLN A 65 19.43 -9.32 10.64
C GLN A 65 20.23 -9.31 11.96
N ALA A 66 21.28 -8.49 12.06
CA ALA A 66 22.06 -8.35 13.28
C ALA A 66 21.30 -7.68 14.43
N SER A 67 20.30 -6.85 14.14
CA SER A 67 19.55 -6.09 15.16
C SER A 67 18.56 -6.92 15.95
N GLY A 68 18.18 -8.11 15.50
CA GLY A 68 17.10 -8.92 16.05
C GLY A 68 15.70 -8.35 15.83
N LYS A 69 15.55 -7.21 15.11
CA LYS A 69 14.26 -6.65 14.74
C LYS A 69 13.60 -7.51 13.68
N GLN A 70 12.29 -7.65 13.75
CA GLN A 70 11.52 -8.33 12.73
C GLN A 70 10.91 -7.33 11.76
N VAL A 71 11.07 -7.60 10.46
CA VAL A 71 10.35 -6.91 9.39
C VAL A 71 9.52 -7.95 8.65
N ILE A 72 8.29 -7.61 8.34
CA ILE A 72 7.31 -8.53 7.76
C ILE A 72 6.68 -7.86 6.54
N ALA A 73 6.66 -8.56 5.43
CA ALA A 73 5.88 -8.18 4.26
C ALA A 73 4.60 -8.99 4.21
N THR A 74 3.46 -8.31 4.14
CA THR A 74 2.15 -8.95 3.96
C THR A 74 1.85 -9.05 2.46
N VAL A 75 1.38 -10.19 2.00
CA VAL A 75 1.00 -10.42 0.59
C VAL A 75 -0.32 -11.18 0.49
N SER A 76 -1.06 -10.95 -0.58
CA SER A 76 -2.26 -11.72 -0.90
C SER A 76 -1.92 -12.83 -1.88
N ASN A 77 -2.06 -14.08 -1.44
CA ASN A 77 -1.94 -15.26 -2.30
C ASN A 77 -3.28 -15.51 -2.99
N LEU A 78 -3.38 -15.13 -4.27
CA LEU A 78 -4.60 -15.23 -5.06
C LEU A 78 -4.93 -16.68 -5.43
N THR A 79 -3.91 -17.55 -5.52
CA THR A 79 -4.09 -18.95 -5.85
C THR A 79 -4.77 -19.70 -4.71
N HIS A 80 -4.35 -19.45 -3.47
CA HIS A 80 -4.91 -20.10 -2.29
C HIS A 80 -5.97 -19.28 -1.56
N ASN A 81 -6.27 -18.07 -2.07
CA ASN A 81 -7.24 -17.14 -1.47
C ASN A 81 -6.97 -16.86 0.02
N GLN A 82 -5.72 -16.54 0.34
CA GLN A 82 -5.29 -16.28 1.71
C GLN A 82 -4.26 -15.15 1.80
N VAL A 83 -4.21 -14.49 2.96
CA VAL A 83 -3.15 -13.54 3.32
C VAL A 83 -1.96 -14.32 3.87
N GLU A 84 -0.76 -13.95 3.45
CA GLU A 84 0.47 -14.54 3.94
C GLU A 84 1.42 -13.48 4.47
N TYR A 85 2.11 -13.81 5.56
CA TYR A 85 3.10 -12.97 6.20
C TYR A 85 4.50 -13.52 5.93
N LYS A 86 5.35 -12.71 5.30
CA LYS A 86 6.72 -13.10 4.92
C LYS A 86 7.71 -12.39 5.83
N TYR A 87 8.36 -13.17 6.67
CA TYR A 87 9.29 -12.67 7.68
C TYR A 87 10.68 -12.52 7.10
N ALA A 88 11.31 -11.37 7.31
CA ALA A 88 12.68 -11.12 6.83
C ALA A 88 13.67 -12.17 7.33
N ARG A 89 13.52 -12.65 8.58
CA ARG A 89 14.38 -13.68 9.17
C ARG A 89 14.36 -15.01 8.44
N ASP A 90 13.28 -15.33 7.71
CA ASP A 90 13.07 -16.61 7.04
C ASP A 90 13.37 -16.53 5.54
N CYS A 91 13.90 -15.40 5.06
CA CYS A 91 14.16 -15.12 3.65
C CYS A 91 15.64 -14.83 3.41
N THR A 92 16.07 -14.96 2.17
CA THR A 92 17.28 -14.30 1.67
C THR A 92 17.00 -12.83 1.37
N TYR A 93 18.04 -12.01 1.16
CA TYR A 93 17.88 -10.61 0.77
C TYR A 93 17.03 -10.42 -0.50
N ASP A 94 17.35 -11.18 -1.54
CA ASP A 94 16.65 -11.09 -2.82
C ASP A 94 15.21 -11.56 -2.70
N ASP A 95 14.95 -12.65 -1.98
CA ASP A 95 13.59 -13.13 -1.71
C ASP A 95 12.76 -12.09 -0.96
N PHE A 96 13.35 -11.44 0.05
CA PHE A 96 12.60 -10.45 0.82
C PHE A 96 12.31 -9.18 0.02
N CYS A 97 13.25 -8.73 -0.82
CA CYS A 97 13.00 -7.66 -1.79
C CYS A 97 11.87 -8.02 -2.76
N ASP A 98 11.80 -9.28 -3.19
CA ASP A 98 10.71 -9.77 -4.02
C ASP A 98 9.37 -9.74 -3.28
N TRP A 99 9.31 -10.15 -2.02
CA TRP A 99 8.10 -10.08 -1.21
C TRP A 99 7.64 -8.65 -0.97
N ILE A 100 8.56 -7.70 -0.70
CA ILE A 100 8.22 -6.28 -0.61
C ILE A 100 7.63 -5.79 -1.94
N TRP A 101 8.23 -6.16 -3.09
CA TRP A 101 7.71 -5.80 -4.40
C TRP A 101 6.31 -6.39 -4.66
N MET A 102 6.09 -7.65 -4.31
CA MET A 102 4.79 -8.31 -4.44
C MET A 102 3.72 -7.64 -3.60
N SER A 103 4.06 -7.26 -2.35
CA SER A 103 3.21 -6.52 -1.43
C SER A 103 2.77 -5.14 -1.92
N CYS A 104 3.45 -4.58 -2.91
CA CYS A 104 3.13 -3.28 -3.50
C CYS A 104 2.40 -3.37 -4.86
N ASN A 105 2.10 -4.57 -5.35
CA ASN A 105 1.54 -4.75 -6.69
C ASN A 105 0.01 -4.76 -6.70
N LEU A 106 -0.57 -3.61 -6.99
CA LEU A 106 -2.01 -3.46 -7.15
C LEU A 106 -2.46 -4.01 -8.52
N VAL A 107 -2.80 -5.28 -8.58
CA VAL A 107 -3.31 -5.93 -9.79
C VAL A 107 -4.75 -5.48 -10.08
N PRO A 108 -5.17 -5.38 -11.36
CA PRO A 108 -4.43 -5.66 -12.59
C PRO A 108 -3.67 -4.45 -13.16
N PHE A 109 -3.49 -3.36 -12.42
CA PHE A 109 -2.84 -2.12 -12.88
C PHE A 109 -1.31 -2.17 -12.81
N MET A 110 -0.78 -3.06 -11.98
CA MET A 110 0.65 -3.33 -11.81
C MET A 110 0.94 -4.79 -12.15
N SER A 111 2.19 -5.24 -11.96
CA SER A 111 2.59 -6.60 -12.28
C SER A 111 1.87 -7.64 -11.41
N LEU A 112 1.40 -8.71 -12.02
CA LEU A 112 1.08 -9.93 -11.28
C LEU A 112 2.37 -10.70 -11.02
N ALA A 113 2.67 -10.95 -9.78
CA ALA A 113 3.83 -11.75 -9.41
C ALA A 113 3.46 -13.23 -9.35
N ILE A 114 4.37 -14.08 -9.86
CA ILE A 114 4.24 -15.54 -9.77
C ILE A 114 5.50 -16.05 -9.08
N LYS A 115 5.31 -16.79 -7.98
CA LYS A 115 6.41 -17.44 -7.24
C LYS A 115 5.93 -18.81 -6.74
N ASP A 116 6.75 -19.82 -6.92
CA ASP A 116 6.47 -21.20 -6.49
C ASP A 116 5.11 -21.72 -6.99
N GLY A 117 4.72 -21.34 -8.21
CA GLY A 117 3.45 -21.73 -8.83
C GLY A 117 2.22 -20.96 -8.35
N CYS A 118 2.36 -20.03 -7.39
CA CYS A 118 1.27 -19.22 -6.86
C CYS A 118 1.30 -17.80 -7.41
N GLU A 119 0.13 -17.19 -7.55
CA GLU A 119 -0.08 -15.80 -7.96
C GLU A 119 -0.21 -14.91 -6.71
N TYR A 120 0.59 -13.84 -6.66
CA TYR A 120 0.64 -12.91 -5.52
C TYR A 120 0.32 -11.49 -5.94
N ALA A 121 -0.29 -10.76 -5.01
CA ALA A 121 -0.68 -9.36 -5.17
C ALA A 121 -0.52 -8.57 -3.87
N ASP A 122 -0.84 -7.28 -3.94
CA ASP A 122 -0.83 -6.32 -2.85
C ASP A 122 -1.56 -6.83 -1.59
N ALA A 123 -1.00 -6.54 -0.42
CA ALA A 123 -1.60 -6.87 0.86
C ALA A 123 -2.97 -6.19 1.08
N GLY A 124 -3.20 -5.05 0.45
CA GLY A 124 -4.46 -4.31 0.52
C GLY A 124 -5.69 -5.06 0.00
N PHE A 125 -5.50 -6.23 -0.65
CA PHE A 125 -6.62 -7.09 -1.03
C PHE A 125 -7.16 -7.95 0.11
N GLY A 126 -6.39 -8.17 1.18
CA GLY A 126 -6.77 -9.08 2.24
C GLY A 126 -6.59 -8.55 3.65
N ASN A 127 -5.43 -7.96 3.97
CA ASN A 127 -5.14 -7.37 5.28
C ASN A 127 -4.24 -6.14 5.14
N PRO A 128 -4.79 -4.96 4.86
CA PRO A 128 -4.03 -3.74 4.69
C PRO A 128 -3.43 -3.19 6.00
N ILE A 129 -3.98 -3.54 7.17
CA ILE A 129 -3.52 -3.02 8.47
C ILE A 129 -3.40 -4.19 9.47
N PRO A 130 -2.29 -4.94 9.45
CA PRO A 130 -2.15 -6.22 10.14
C PRO A 130 -1.85 -6.06 11.64
N ILE A 131 -2.72 -5.37 12.41
CA ILE A 131 -2.59 -5.19 13.86
C ILE A 131 -2.63 -6.54 14.58
N GLN A 132 -3.52 -7.44 14.15
CA GLN A 132 -3.67 -8.77 14.75
C GLN A 132 -2.38 -9.59 14.62
N GLU A 133 -1.68 -9.51 13.50
CA GLU A 133 -0.39 -10.17 13.33
C GLU A 133 0.67 -9.63 14.31
N ALA A 134 0.71 -8.32 14.53
CA ALA A 134 1.61 -7.73 15.53
C ALA A 134 1.30 -8.25 16.95
N ILE A 135 0.01 -8.38 17.31
CA ILE A 135 -0.42 -8.94 18.59
C ILE A 135 -0.01 -10.40 18.71
N SER A 136 -0.23 -11.21 17.68
CA SER A 136 0.12 -12.64 17.66
C SER A 136 1.62 -12.88 17.86
N LEU A 137 2.44 -11.91 17.45
CA LEU A 137 3.90 -11.91 17.62
C LEU A 137 4.36 -11.37 18.99
N GLY A 138 3.41 -11.02 19.87
CA GLY A 138 3.69 -10.60 21.23
C GLY A 138 3.90 -9.09 21.39
N ALA A 139 3.50 -8.26 20.41
CA ALA A 139 3.54 -6.81 20.57
C ALA A 139 2.55 -6.36 21.66
N THR A 140 3.02 -5.59 22.64
CA THR A 140 2.21 -5.00 23.72
C THR A 140 1.87 -3.54 23.46
N GLU A 141 2.66 -2.86 22.63
CA GLU A 141 2.44 -1.50 22.15
C GLU A 141 2.52 -1.49 20.63
N ILE A 142 1.49 -0.95 19.98
CA ILE A 142 1.35 -0.96 18.52
C ILE A 142 1.06 0.45 18.04
N ASP A 143 1.86 0.94 17.11
CA ASP A 143 1.62 2.17 16.36
C ASP A 143 1.21 1.80 14.94
N ALA A 144 -0.06 1.98 14.61
CA ALA A 144 -0.59 1.72 13.28
C ALA A 144 -0.73 3.04 12.49
N ILE A 145 0.07 3.17 11.41
CA ILE A 145 -0.02 4.31 10.50
C ILE A 145 -1.08 4.00 9.46
N VAL A 146 -2.18 4.74 9.52
CA VAL A 146 -3.34 4.59 8.63
C VAL A 146 -3.29 5.67 7.56
N LEU A 147 -3.10 5.29 6.29
CA LEU A 147 -2.97 6.22 5.17
C LEU A 147 -4.32 6.81 4.71
N GLN A 148 -5.21 7.03 5.66
CA GLN A 148 -6.53 7.65 5.46
C GLN A 148 -6.82 8.61 6.60
N PRO A 149 -7.55 9.71 6.36
CA PRO A 149 -7.97 10.60 7.44
C PRO A 149 -9.01 9.91 8.34
N ARG A 150 -8.99 10.27 9.63
CA ARG A 150 -9.94 9.71 10.62
C ARG A 150 -11.41 9.92 10.23
N HIS A 151 -11.71 11.09 9.68
CA HIS A 151 -13.05 11.46 9.23
C HIS A 151 -13.01 11.70 7.72
N LYS A 152 -13.42 10.70 6.97
CA LYS A 152 -13.52 10.82 5.51
C LYS A 152 -14.88 11.39 5.15
N VAL A 153 -14.95 12.70 4.91
CA VAL A 153 -16.08 13.34 4.23
C VAL A 153 -15.71 13.46 2.75
N SER A 154 -15.67 12.35 2.05
CA SER A 154 -15.39 12.35 0.61
C SER A 154 -16.65 12.02 -0.16
N THR A 155 -17.20 13.00 -0.84
CA THR A 155 -18.18 12.81 -1.91
C THR A 155 -17.43 12.69 -3.23
N SER A 156 -17.15 11.48 -3.67
CA SER A 156 -16.58 11.30 -5.01
C SER A 156 -17.68 11.49 -6.07
N PRO A 157 -17.39 12.16 -7.19
CA PRO A 157 -18.35 12.40 -8.25
C PRO A 157 -18.89 11.06 -8.82
N PRO A 158 -20.07 11.06 -9.44
CA PRO A 158 -20.59 9.87 -10.11
C PRO A 158 -19.58 9.30 -11.12
N ALA A 159 -19.53 7.98 -11.23
CA ALA A 159 -18.67 7.32 -12.20
C ALA A 159 -19.13 7.65 -13.63
N SER A 160 -18.19 8.07 -14.47
CA SER A 160 -18.49 8.49 -15.85
C SER A 160 -18.64 7.32 -16.83
N ASN A 161 -18.18 6.13 -16.47
CA ASN A 161 -18.25 4.91 -17.28
C ASN A 161 -18.05 3.65 -16.42
N ALA A 162 -18.29 2.47 -17.00
CA ALA A 162 -18.20 1.18 -16.33
C ALA A 162 -16.82 0.92 -15.72
N PHE A 163 -15.75 1.35 -16.36
CA PHE A 163 -14.38 1.19 -15.87
C PHE A 163 -14.14 2.04 -14.61
N MET A 164 -14.57 3.30 -14.62
CA MET A 164 -14.50 4.17 -13.44
C MET A 164 -15.40 3.65 -12.31
N LEU A 165 -16.54 3.04 -12.62
CA LEU A 165 -17.38 2.38 -11.64
C LEU A 165 -16.66 1.19 -11.00
N MET A 166 -15.99 0.37 -11.79
CA MET A 166 -15.19 -0.75 -11.28
C MET A 166 -14.10 -0.29 -10.32
N LEU A 167 -13.34 0.76 -10.67
CA LEU A 167 -12.34 1.34 -9.77
C LEU A 167 -12.94 1.87 -8.48
N LYS A 168 -14.07 2.57 -8.59
CA LYS A 168 -14.77 3.12 -7.42
C LYS A 168 -15.25 2.01 -6.49
N THR A 169 -15.78 0.92 -7.04
CA THR A 169 -16.19 -0.27 -6.28
C THR A 169 -14.99 -0.93 -5.61
N PHE A 170 -13.88 -1.06 -6.34
CA PHE A 170 -12.64 -1.61 -5.82
C PHE A 170 -12.09 -0.78 -4.63
N ASN A 171 -12.00 0.54 -4.80
CA ASN A 171 -11.58 1.44 -3.72
C ASN A 171 -12.52 1.37 -2.51
N PHE A 172 -13.83 1.23 -2.74
CA PHE A 172 -14.80 1.03 -1.66
C PHE A 172 -14.50 -0.25 -0.89
N MET A 173 -14.28 -1.38 -1.57
CA MET A 173 -13.96 -2.66 -0.92
C MET A 173 -12.68 -2.57 -0.09
N GLN A 174 -11.61 -1.98 -0.63
CA GLN A 174 -10.36 -1.80 0.11
C GLN A 174 -10.52 -0.92 1.36
N ASN A 175 -11.32 0.15 1.25
CA ASN A 175 -11.60 1.02 2.39
C ASN A 175 -12.40 0.28 3.49
N GLN A 176 -13.34 -0.59 3.12
CA GLN A 176 -14.07 -1.41 4.09
C GLN A 176 -13.16 -2.43 4.77
N LEU A 177 -12.31 -3.13 4.01
CA LEU A 177 -11.32 -4.05 4.56
C LEU A 177 -10.40 -3.35 5.57
N ALA A 178 -9.86 -2.18 5.23
CA ALA A 178 -9.02 -1.42 6.16
C ALA A 178 -9.78 -1.00 7.43
N HIS A 179 -11.06 -0.62 7.30
CA HIS A 179 -11.90 -0.31 8.45
C HIS A 179 -12.10 -1.53 9.36
N ASP A 180 -12.43 -2.67 8.78
CA ASP A 180 -12.69 -3.91 9.51
C ASP A 180 -11.40 -4.41 10.21
N ASP A 181 -10.25 -4.34 9.56
CA ASP A 181 -8.94 -4.67 10.16
C ASP A 181 -8.65 -3.81 11.40
N ILE A 182 -8.91 -2.50 11.30
CA ILE A 182 -8.76 -1.58 12.44
C ILE A 182 -9.68 -2.00 13.58
N GLN A 183 -10.97 -2.24 13.30
CA GLN A 183 -11.94 -2.59 14.34
C GLN A 183 -11.60 -3.93 15.01
N MET A 184 -11.24 -4.93 14.22
CA MET A 184 -10.81 -6.23 14.74
C MET A 184 -9.52 -6.11 15.55
N GLY A 185 -8.51 -5.42 15.02
CA GLY A 185 -7.22 -5.22 15.69
C GLY A 185 -7.36 -4.45 17.01
N LEU A 186 -8.19 -3.40 17.06
CA LEU A 186 -8.47 -2.67 18.29
C LEU A 186 -9.23 -3.51 19.32
N SER A 187 -10.16 -4.33 18.86
CA SER A 187 -10.93 -5.23 19.73
C SER A 187 -10.03 -6.28 20.37
N GLU A 188 -9.15 -6.89 19.58
CA GLU A 188 -8.18 -7.87 20.07
C GLU A 188 -7.14 -7.24 20.99
N SER A 189 -6.64 -6.04 20.65
CA SER A 189 -5.73 -5.27 21.49
C SER A 189 -6.33 -5.00 22.89
N ARG A 190 -7.62 -4.64 22.97
CA ARG A 190 -8.32 -4.43 24.24
C ARG A 190 -8.45 -5.73 25.04
N LEU A 191 -8.81 -6.83 24.38
CA LEU A 191 -8.95 -8.14 25.03
C LEU A 191 -7.62 -8.65 25.59
N SER A 192 -6.52 -8.41 24.88
CA SER A 192 -5.18 -8.82 25.27
C SER A 192 -4.49 -7.84 26.22
N GLY A 193 -5.11 -6.72 26.57
CA GLY A 193 -4.52 -5.67 27.42
C GLY A 193 -3.40 -4.87 26.74
N ASN A 194 -3.29 -4.95 25.43
CA ASN A 194 -2.29 -4.24 24.63
C ASN A 194 -2.71 -2.79 24.36
N ARG A 195 -1.74 -1.94 24.04
CA ARG A 195 -1.99 -0.53 23.69
C ARG A 195 -1.77 -0.32 22.20
N THR A 196 -2.84 -0.03 21.46
CA THR A 196 -2.78 0.34 20.04
C THR A 196 -3.08 1.82 19.87
N ARG A 197 -2.22 2.52 19.12
CA ARG A 197 -2.37 3.91 18.73
C ARG A 197 -2.54 3.98 17.21
N LEU A 198 -3.56 4.70 16.75
CA LEU A 198 -3.81 4.93 15.33
C LEU A 198 -3.29 6.31 14.93
N ILE A 199 -2.44 6.35 13.92
CA ILE A 199 -1.87 7.57 13.36
C ILE A 199 -2.47 7.76 11.98
N HIS A 200 -3.51 8.57 11.88
CA HIS A 200 -4.19 8.89 10.62
C HIS A 200 -3.49 10.01 9.87
N THR A 201 -3.64 10.05 8.54
CA THR A 201 -3.23 11.21 7.77
C THR A 201 -4.11 12.41 8.11
N PRO A 202 -3.55 13.64 8.16
CA PRO A 202 -4.32 14.84 8.53
C PRO A 202 -5.41 15.19 7.51
N VAL A 203 -5.21 14.79 6.26
CA VAL A 203 -6.13 15.01 5.13
C VAL A 203 -6.11 13.82 4.18
N GLU A 204 -7.08 13.73 3.28
CA GLU A 204 -6.98 12.81 2.14
C GLU A 204 -5.84 13.27 1.23
N LEU A 205 -4.83 12.40 1.03
CA LEU A 205 -3.62 12.76 0.30
C LEU A 205 -3.87 12.81 -1.21
N THR A 206 -4.61 11.83 -1.74
CA THR A 206 -4.91 11.75 -3.19
C THR A 206 -6.17 10.93 -3.42
N ASP A 207 -6.89 11.30 -4.46
CA ASP A 207 -7.99 10.52 -5.03
C ASP A 207 -7.51 9.49 -6.07
N ASN A 208 -6.22 9.55 -6.45
CA ASN A 208 -5.61 8.65 -7.43
C ASN A 208 -4.19 8.23 -7.02
N SER A 209 -4.08 7.07 -6.41
CA SER A 209 -2.82 6.50 -5.90
C SER A 209 -1.79 6.14 -6.99
N PHE A 210 -2.14 6.28 -8.28
CA PHE A 210 -1.23 5.99 -9.39
C PHE A 210 -0.49 7.22 -9.92
N ILE A 211 -0.73 8.41 -9.35
CA ILE A 211 -0.05 9.64 -9.73
C ILE A 211 1.09 9.91 -8.75
N PHE A 212 2.32 9.89 -9.26
CA PHE A 212 3.53 10.18 -8.49
C PHE A 212 4.08 11.56 -8.88
N ASP A 213 3.57 12.61 -8.24
CA ASP A 213 4.08 13.98 -8.39
C ASP A 213 5.05 14.30 -7.24
N PRO A 214 6.38 14.47 -7.54
CA PRO A 214 7.39 14.70 -6.51
C PRO A 214 7.14 15.93 -5.65
N ARG A 215 6.61 17.01 -6.25
CA ARG A 215 6.34 18.26 -5.53
C ARG A 215 5.21 18.08 -4.53
N GLN A 216 4.15 17.39 -4.96
CA GLN A 216 3.01 17.09 -4.09
C GLN A 216 3.40 16.08 -3.00
N MET A 217 4.17 15.06 -3.34
CA MET A 217 4.68 14.08 -2.38
C MET A 217 5.56 14.74 -1.30
N LEU A 218 6.44 15.69 -1.68
CA LEU A 218 7.25 16.43 -0.73
C LEU A 218 6.39 17.31 0.21
N LYS A 219 5.35 17.94 -0.32
CA LYS A 219 4.39 18.69 0.49
C LYS A 219 3.68 17.79 1.51
N TRP A 220 3.23 16.62 1.09
CA TRP A 220 2.62 15.63 1.98
C TRP A 220 3.58 15.12 3.04
N TRP A 221 4.85 14.92 2.69
CA TRP A 221 5.89 14.54 3.63
C TRP A 221 6.01 15.55 4.79
N TYR A 222 6.18 16.84 4.46
CA TYR A 222 6.26 17.89 5.50
C TYR A 222 4.97 18.00 6.33
N MET A 223 3.83 17.86 5.70
CA MET A 223 2.53 17.88 6.39
C MET A 223 2.38 16.69 7.35
N GLY A 224 2.75 15.49 6.92
CA GLY A 224 2.76 14.30 7.75
C GLY A 224 3.72 14.40 8.92
N TYR A 225 4.93 14.93 8.68
CA TYR A 225 5.92 15.17 9.72
C TYR A 225 5.40 16.13 10.80
N ALA A 226 4.89 17.28 10.40
CA ALA A 226 4.34 18.29 11.33
C ALA A 226 3.13 17.73 12.11
N HIS A 227 2.29 16.93 11.46
CA HIS A 227 1.14 16.28 12.11
C HIS A 227 1.59 15.28 13.16
N ALA A 228 2.53 14.40 12.83
CA ALA A 228 3.07 13.42 13.77
C ALA A 228 3.76 14.11 14.94
N GLU A 229 4.59 15.14 14.69
CA GLU A 229 5.26 15.91 15.75
C GLU A 229 4.25 16.54 16.73
N LYS A 230 3.15 17.08 16.22
CA LYS A 230 2.07 17.62 17.04
C LYS A 230 1.41 16.53 17.88
N MET A 231 1.05 15.39 17.29
CA MET A 231 0.45 14.27 18.01
C MET A 231 1.35 13.78 19.14
N PHE A 232 2.66 13.68 18.89
CA PHE A 232 3.62 13.25 19.92
C PHE A 232 3.77 14.27 21.06
N LYS A 233 3.75 15.58 20.78
CA LYS A 233 3.84 16.65 21.78
C LYS A 233 2.58 16.75 22.63
N ASP A 234 1.42 16.68 22.00
CA ASP A 234 0.13 16.87 22.65
C ASP A 234 -0.33 15.60 23.40
N GLY A 235 0.34 14.46 23.19
CA GLY A 235 -0.08 13.16 23.75
C GLY A 235 -1.44 12.69 23.25
N PHE A 236 -1.91 13.26 22.12
CA PHE A 236 -3.23 13.00 21.57
C PHE A 236 -3.18 11.78 20.63
N TRP A 237 -3.52 10.62 21.19
CA TRP A 237 -3.54 9.37 20.44
C TRP A 237 -4.97 8.91 20.21
N ASP A 238 -5.28 8.52 18.97
CA ASP A 238 -6.52 7.80 18.72
C ASP A 238 -6.34 6.35 19.19
N THR A 239 -7.07 6.00 20.24
CA THR A 239 -7.10 4.63 20.78
C THR A 239 -8.39 3.90 20.40
N GLY A 240 -9.15 4.45 19.45
CA GLY A 240 -10.41 3.87 19.01
C GLY A 240 -11.52 3.88 20.08
N ARG A 241 -11.46 4.84 21.04
CA ARG A 241 -12.53 5.06 22.04
C ARG A 241 -13.60 5.98 21.50
#